data_23bde44d03a58d7a48b1adce5c71bc80
#
_entry.id   23bde44d03a58d7a48b1adce5c71bc80
#
_cell.length_a   1.000
_cell.length_b   1.000
_cell.length_c   1.000
_cell.angle_alpha   90.00
_cell.angle_beta   90.00
_cell.angle_gamma   90.00
#
_symmetry.space_group_name_H-M   'P 1'
#
loop_
_entity.id
_entity.type
_entity.pdbx_description
1 polymer ?
#
loop_
_entity_poly.entity_id
_entity_poly.type
_entity_poly.pdbx_seq_one_letter_code
_entity_poly.pdbx_strand_id
1 'polypeptide(L)'
;LCKEEPTYIFDPVDYEVPATSILPDKPITAGLSTVVAFDIKETPFELLTKSGVLEMAVLYARTNADTVGIDLYWSTDSGVSYELLLESRHNPPVGFLKTEMDTDFWLDDQEIDIDITGLTDNAFTSATREQMFSGINSIIIDDEYMLMQNASLKDANTYTLSDFIRGRHGTETKTHIAGSTVYHLHTVDNFTIQKGKIGTTLFFKAVPINYLNNAVDISDVEAIEHRVLGRSFRPHPPSS
;
A
#
# COMPACT_ATOMS: atom_id res chain seq x y z
N LEU A 1 28.96 16.35 73.47
CA LEU A 1 27.84 17.03 72.80
C LEU A 1 27.47 16.26 71.52
N CYS A 2 26.58 15.24 71.71
CA CYS A 2 25.94 14.62 70.59
C CYS A 2 24.85 15.52 70.05
N LYS A 3 24.93 15.88 68.77
CA LYS A 3 23.82 16.49 68.06
C LYS A 3 22.87 15.41 67.66
N GLU A 4 21.64 15.48 68.15
CA GLU A 4 20.54 14.66 67.66
C GLU A 4 20.19 15.10 66.23
N GLU A 5 20.21 14.16 65.30
CA GLU A 5 19.67 14.37 63.97
C GLU A 5 18.12 14.33 64.04
N PRO A 6 17.45 15.26 63.38
CA PRO A 6 16.00 15.26 63.35
C PRO A 6 15.50 14.02 62.58
N THR A 7 14.73 13.19 63.27
CA THR A 7 13.99 12.07 62.67
C THR A 7 12.90 12.66 61.79
N TYR A 8 13.06 12.62 60.49
CA TYR A 8 11.97 12.89 59.54
C TYR A 8 10.97 11.75 59.63
N ILE A 9 9.88 12.03 60.32
CA ILE A 9 8.71 11.17 60.27
C ILE A 9 8.06 11.43 58.90
N PHE A 10 8.18 10.49 57.97
CA PHE A 10 7.36 10.50 56.80
C PHE A 10 5.92 10.20 57.23
N ASP A 11 5.09 11.23 57.31
CA ASP A 11 3.66 11.02 57.31
C ASP A 11 3.31 10.32 56.00
N PRO A 12 2.65 9.15 56.00
CA PRO A 12 2.11 8.61 54.77
C PRO A 12 1.02 9.58 54.29
N VAL A 13 1.38 10.43 53.37
CA VAL A 13 0.39 11.17 52.61
C VAL A 13 -0.42 10.08 51.93
N ASP A 14 -1.70 9.95 52.34
CA ASP A 14 -2.67 9.14 51.58
C ASP A 14 -2.70 9.68 50.14
N TYR A 15 -1.89 9.05 49.31
CA TYR A 15 -2.04 9.20 47.88
C TYR A 15 -3.36 8.49 47.56
N GLU A 16 -4.45 9.24 47.53
CA GLU A 16 -5.59 8.82 46.73
C GLU A 16 -5.07 8.63 45.30
N VAL A 17 -4.82 7.40 44.96
CA VAL A 17 -4.61 7.01 43.55
C VAL A 17 -5.81 7.57 42.81
N PRO A 18 -5.65 8.61 41.95
CA PRO A 18 -6.77 9.11 41.20
C PRO A 18 -7.42 7.90 40.52
N ALA A 19 -8.71 7.76 40.74
CA ALA A 19 -9.47 6.65 40.18
C ALA A 19 -8.98 6.44 38.75
N THR A 20 -8.40 5.28 38.52
CA THR A 20 -7.88 4.84 37.22
C THR A 20 -8.82 5.37 36.17
N SER A 21 -8.30 6.19 35.27
CA SER A 21 -9.05 6.62 34.09
C SER A 21 -9.62 5.35 33.52
N ILE A 22 -10.93 5.17 33.65
CA ILE A 22 -11.62 4.03 33.07
C ILE A 22 -11.42 4.22 31.58
N LEU A 23 -10.42 3.51 31.04
CA LEU A 23 -10.31 3.37 29.59
C LEU A 23 -11.69 2.81 29.17
N PRO A 24 -12.36 3.48 28.24
CA PRO A 24 -13.67 3.01 27.83
C PRO A 24 -13.54 1.55 27.39
N ASP A 25 -14.35 0.69 27.98
CA ASP A 25 -14.42 -0.76 27.68
C ASP A 25 -14.86 -1.07 26.25
N LYS A 26 -15.01 -0.03 25.43
CA LYS A 26 -15.40 -0.15 24.05
C LYS A 26 -14.12 -0.25 23.21
N PRO A 27 -13.89 -1.38 22.52
CA PRO A 27 -12.80 -1.45 21.57
C PRO A 27 -12.93 -0.25 20.61
N ILE A 28 -11.89 0.57 20.53
CA ILE A 28 -11.86 1.73 19.63
C ILE A 28 -11.62 1.20 18.20
N THR A 29 -12.63 0.50 17.69
CA THR A 29 -12.76 0.18 16.27
C THR A 29 -13.54 1.27 15.54
N ALA A 30 -14.01 2.29 16.28
CA ALA A 30 -14.68 3.44 15.70
C ALA A 30 -13.71 4.15 14.74
N GLY A 31 -14.04 4.13 13.45
CA GLY A 31 -13.23 4.73 12.40
C GLY A 31 -12.48 3.74 11.49
N LEU A 32 -12.27 2.50 11.90
CA LEU A 32 -11.74 1.47 10.98
C LEU A 32 -12.85 1.03 10.02
N SER A 33 -12.54 1.12 8.75
CA SER A 33 -13.32 0.54 7.64
C SER A 33 -12.39 -0.26 6.75
N THR A 34 -12.95 -1.12 5.91
CA THR A 34 -12.18 -1.84 4.90
C THR A 34 -11.41 -0.87 4.01
N VAL A 35 -10.30 -1.31 3.42
CA VAL A 35 -9.54 -0.49 2.47
C VAL A 35 -10.40 -0.09 1.27
N VAL A 36 -10.15 1.10 0.72
CA VAL A 36 -10.91 1.61 -0.46
C VAL A 36 -10.55 0.85 -1.72
N ALA A 37 -9.28 0.48 -1.86
CA ALA A 37 -8.78 -0.31 -2.96
C ALA A 37 -7.71 -1.28 -2.45
N PHE A 38 -7.69 -2.48 -3.01
CA PHE A 38 -6.72 -3.50 -2.71
C PHE A 38 -6.46 -4.36 -3.94
N ASP A 39 -5.19 -4.62 -4.21
CA ASP A 39 -4.77 -5.50 -5.30
C ASP A 39 -3.44 -6.19 -4.98
N ILE A 40 -3.17 -7.30 -5.64
CA ILE A 40 -1.90 -8.01 -5.62
C ILE A 40 -1.40 -8.12 -7.05
N LYS A 41 -0.18 -7.64 -7.31
CA LYS A 41 0.42 -7.70 -8.64
C LYS A 41 1.75 -8.44 -8.59
N GLU A 42 2.02 -9.24 -9.63
CA GLU A 42 3.32 -9.87 -9.78
C GLU A 42 4.37 -8.83 -10.13
N THR A 43 5.45 -8.77 -9.34
CA THR A 43 6.58 -7.89 -9.64
C THR A 43 7.25 -8.33 -10.95
N PRO A 44 7.37 -7.46 -11.96
CA PRO A 44 8.05 -7.76 -13.20
C PRO A 44 9.50 -8.16 -12.98
N PHE A 45 10.06 -8.96 -13.89
CA PHE A 45 11.45 -9.44 -13.79
C PHE A 45 12.47 -8.31 -13.57
N GLU A 46 12.28 -7.17 -14.22
CA GLU A 46 13.17 -6.01 -14.15
C GLU A 46 13.08 -5.23 -12.83
N LEU A 47 11.99 -5.42 -12.08
CA LEU A 47 11.76 -4.75 -10.79
C LEU A 47 11.97 -5.67 -9.59
N LEU A 48 12.41 -6.92 -9.81
CA LEU A 48 12.62 -7.88 -8.73
C LEU A 48 13.69 -7.41 -7.75
N THR A 49 13.38 -7.49 -6.47
CA THR A 49 14.37 -7.29 -5.39
C THR A 49 15.29 -8.49 -5.24
N LYS A 50 14.83 -9.69 -5.64
CA LYS A 50 15.58 -10.95 -5.58
C LYS A 50 15.41 -11.73 -6.88
N SER A 51 16.51 -12.10 -7.52
CA SER A 51 16.47 -12.93 -8.72
C SER A 51 16.00 -14.36 -8.42
N GLY A 52 15.29 -14.95 -9.38
CA GLY A 52 14.90 -16.36 -9.33
C GLY A 52 13.73 -16.70 -8.38
N VAL A 53 13.03 -15.71 -7.87
CA VAL A 53 11.83 -15.85 -7.04
C VAL A 53 10.59 -15.35 -7.78
N LEU A 54 9.43 -15.77 -7.34
CA LEU A 54 8.15 -15.19 -7.72
C LEU A 54 7.78 -14.17 -6.65
N GLU A 55 7.90 -12.91 -7.00
CA GLU A 55 7.67 -11.78 -6.09
C GLU A 55 6.34 -11.10 -6.40
N MET A 56 5.61 -10.73 -5.37
CA MET A 56 4.29 -10.12 -5.44
C MET A 56 4.31 -8.79 -4.69
N ALA A 57 3.79 -7.75 -5.30
CA ALA A 57 3.59 -6.43 -4.70
C ALA A 57 2.20 -6.34 -4.05
N VAL A 58 2.14 -5.76 -2.86
CA VAL A 58 0.91 -5.51 -2.10
C VAL A 58 0.48 -4.07 -2.32
N LEU A 59 -0.64 -3.87 -2.97
CA LEU A 59 -1.17 -2.57 -3.34
C LEU A 59 -2.46 -2.30 -2.58
N TYR A 60 -2.54 -1.21 -1.82
CA TYR A 60 -3.77 -0.85 -1.12
C TYR A 60 -3.90 0.66 -0.91
N ALA A 61 -5.14 1.11 -0.79
CA ALA A 61 -5.49 2.47 -0.41
C ALA A 61 -6.36 2.43 0.85
N ARG A 62 -5.96 3.14 1.89
CA ARG A 62 -6.72 3.27 3.13
C ARG A 62 -7.95 4.15 2.93
N THR A 63 -8.97 3.95 3.75
CA THR A 63 -10.19 4.76 3.71
C THR A 63 -10.02 6.11 4.42
N ASN A 64 -9.18 6.15 5.46
CA ASN A 64 -8.96 7.33 6.31
C ASN A 64 -7.60 7.28 7.00
N ALA A 65 -7.26 8.35 7.71
CA ALA A 65 -5.99 8.50 8.43
C ALA A 65 -5.84 7.57 9.66
N ASP A 66 -6.93 6.96 10.16
CA ASP A 66 -6.86 6.06 11.32
C ASP A 66 -6.24 4.72 10.96
N THR A 67 -6.28 4.33 9.69
CA THR A 67 -5.61 3.14 9.17
C THR A 67 -4.11 3.41 9.03
N VAL A 68 -3.29 2.72 9.83
CA VAL A 68 -1.82 2.84 9.80
C VAL A 68 -1.14 1.74 8.98
N GLY A 69 -1.90 0.75 8.55
CA GLY A 69 -1.42 -0.36 7.75
C GLY A 69 -2.46 -1.45 7.60
N ILE A 70 -2.02 -2.57 7.07
CA ILE A 70 -2.85 -3.77 6.91
C ILE A 70 -2.12 -5.02 7.39
N ASP A 71 -2.89 -6.02 7.81
CA ASP A 71 -2.46 -7.40 7.89
C ASP A 71 -2.98 -8.13 6.65
N LEU A 72 -2.05 -8.64 5.84
CA LEU A 72 -2.36 -9.38 4.64
C LEU A 72 -2.52 -10.86 4.98
N TYR A 73 -3.69 -11.38 4.71
CA TYR A 73 -3.98 -12.81 4.81
C TYR A 73 -4.12 -13.43 3.43
N TRP A 74 -3.74 -14.68 3.30
CA TRP A 74 -3.90 -15.42 2.08
C TRP A 74 -4.55 -16.79 2.33
N SER A 75 -5.14 -17.34 1.27
CA SER A 75 -5.70 -18.68 1.25
C SER A 75 -5.17 -19.45 0.05
N THR A 76 -4.82 -20.71 0.29
CA THR A 76 -4.41 -21.67 -0.74
C THR A 76 -5.43 -22.79 -0.94
N ASP A 77 -6.56 -22.74 -0.23
CA ASP A 77 -7.64 -23.74 -0.24
C ASP A 77 -8.96 -23.17 -0.76
N SER A 78 -8.88 -22.27 -1.75
CA SER A 78 -10.02 -21.63 -2.41
C SER A 78 -10.87 -20.75 -1.46
N GLY A 79 -10.22 -20.07 -0.53
CA GLY A 79 -10.89 -19.11 0.36
C GLY A 79 -11.58 -19.73 1.57
N VAL A 80 -11.32 -21.00 1.87
CA VAL A 80 -11.93 -21.69 3.03
C VAL A 80 -11.26 -21.29 4.32
N SER A 81 -9.91 -21.24 4.33
CA SER A 81 -9.14 -20.78 5.47
C SER A 81 -8.11 -19.71 5.06
N TYR A 82 -7.77 -18.84 6.00
CA TYR A 82 -6.83 -17.74 5.78
C TYR A 82 -5.74 -17.75 6.82
N GLU A 83 -4.49 -17.59 6.39
CA GLU A 83 -3.31 -17.49 7.22
C GLU A 83 -2.68 -16.10 7.05
N LEU A 84 -2.14 -15.54 8.13
CA LEU A 84 -1.39 -14.28 8.07
C LEU A 84 -0.13 -14.49 7.24
N LEU A 85 0.04 -13.68 6.20
CA LEU A 85 1.16 -13.75 5.28
C LEU A 85 2.18 -12.64 5.56
N LEU A 86 1.70 -11.42 5.77
CA LEU A 86 2.53 -10.21 5.86
C LEU A 86 1.81 -9.15 6.70
N GLU A 87 2.57 -8.40 7.48
CA GLU A 87 2.12 -7.17 8.13
C GLU A 87 2.74 -5.96 7.42
N SER A 88 1.93 -5.15 6.77
CA SER A 88 2.33 -3.87 6.19
C SER A 88 1.95 -2.74 7.14
N ARG A 89 2.89 -1.87 7.48
CA ARG A 89 2.70 -0.76 8.44
C ARG A 89 3.01 0.60 7.84
N HIS A 90 2.92 0.72 6.52
CA HIS A 90 3.03 1.98 5.82
C HIS A 90 2.04 2.05 4.66
N ASN A 91 1.63 3.26 4.35
CA ASN A 91 0.67 3.48 3.27
C ASN A 91 1.46 3.95 2.04
N PRO A 92 1.48 3.18 0.95
CA PRO A 92 2.17 3.59 -0.28
C PRO A 92 1.50 4.83 -0.90
N PRO A 93 2.21 5.61 -1.71
CA PRO A 93 1.58 6.64 -2.52
C PRO A 93 0.53 6.04 -3.45
N VAL A 94 -0.69 6.54 -3.35
CA VAL A 94 -1.84 6.08 -4.12
C VAL A 94 -2.79 7.25 -4.37
N GLY A 95 -3.50 7.20 -5.48
CA GLY A 95 -4.51 8.18 -5.82
C GLY A 95 -5.52 7.63 -6.81
N PHE A 96 -6.57 8.39 -7.09
CA PHE A 96 -7.56 8.07 -8.12
C PHE A 96 -7.48 9.05 -9.26
N LEU A 97 -7.57 8.58 -10.50
CA LEU A 97 -7.65 9.44 -11.68
C LEU A 97 -8.86 10.39 -11.56
N LYS A 98 -8.63 11.68 -11.76
CA LYS A 98 -9.72 12.68 -11.82
C LYS A 98 -10.40 12.71 -13.18
N THR A 99 -9.66 12.39 -14.23
CA THR A 99 -10.13 12.35 -15.62
C THR A 99 -9.66 11.07 -16.30
N GLU A 100 -10.31 10.75 -17.42
CA GLU A 100 -9.88 9.62 -18.25
C GLU A 100 -8.49 9.85 -18.84
N MET A 101 -7.70 8.78 -18.90
CA MET A 101 -6.41 8.72 -19.59
C MET A 101 -6.55 7.82 -20.81
N ASP A 102 -6.58 8.40 -22.00
CA ASP A 102 -6.83 7.66 -23.25
C ASP A 102 -5.60 6.85 -23.71
N THR A 103 -5.82 5.90 -24.63
CA THR A 103 -4.75 5.10 -25.30
C THR A 103 -3.82 5.96 -26.14
N ASP A 104 -4.35 7.01 -26.78
CA ASP A 104 -3.57 7.95 -27.61
C ASP A 104 -2.70 8.91 -26.81
N PHE A 105 -2.67 8.72 -25.52
CA PHE A 105 -1.85 9.45 -24.59
C PHE A 105 -0.37 9.10 -24.78
N TRP A 106 0.26 9.73 -25.74
CA TRP A 106 1.66 9.53 -26.08
C TRP A 106 2.52 10.62 -25.46
N LEU A 107 3.46 10.21 -24.56
CA LEU A 107 4.74 10.88 -24.28
C LEU A 107 4.72 12.41 -24.03
N ASP A 108 5.54 12.80 -23.11
CA ASP A 108 6.17 14.10 -22.85
C ASP A 108 5.26 15.34 -22.60
N ASP A 109 4.03 15.43 -23.10
CA ASP A 109 3.22 16.64 -22.98
C ASP A 109 1.86 16.43 -22.27
N GLN A 110 1.57 15.23 -21.80
CA GLN A 110 0.28 14.97 -21.18
C GLN A 110 0.37 14.88 -19.67
N GLU A 111 -0.56 15.52 -19.02
CA GLU A 111 -0.69 15.57 -17.57
C GLU A 111 -1.97 14.88 -17.14
N ILE A 112 -1.91 14.12 -16.06
CA ILE A 112 -3.08 13.57 -15.38
C ILE A 112 -3.15 14.09 -13.96
N ASP A 113 -4.34 14.47 -13.53
CA ASP A 113 -4.61 14.82 -12.15
C ASP A 113 -5.10 13.58 -11.39
N ILE A 114 -4.53 13.36 -10.22
CA ILE A 114 -4.95 12.31 -9.30
C ILE A 114 -5.41 12.90 -7.98
N ASP A 115 -6.49 12.37 -7.44
CA ASP A 115 -6.99 12.70 -6.10
C ASP A 115 -6.38 11.74 -5.08
N ILE A 116 -5.73 12.30 -4.04
CA ILE A 116 -5.10 11.54 -2.96
C ILE A 116 -5.81 11.71 -1.62
N THR A 117 -7.03 12.26 -1.61
CA THR A 117 -7.74 12.62 -0.37
C THR A 117 -7.81 11.45 0.61
N GLY A 118 -7.10 11.57 1.73
CA GLY A 118 -7.08 10.59 2.82
C GLY A 118 -6.47 9.21 2.50
N LEU A 119 -5.96 9.00 1.28
CA LEU A 119 -5.53 7.70 0.80
C LEU A 119 -4.10 7.33 1.21
N THR A 120 -3.23 8.31 1.36
CA THR A 120 -1.81 8.08 1.62
C THR A 120 -1.20 9.16 2.51
N ASP A 121 -0.15 8.80 3.25
CA ASP A 121 0.71 9.73 3.98
C ASP A 121 1.95 10.10 3.16
N ASN A 122 2.23 9.37 2.09
CA ASN A 122 3.41 9.53 1.26
C ASN A 122 3.10 10.35 0.02
N ALA A 123 4.04 11.19 -0.37
CA ALA A 123 3.93 12.02 -1.56
C ALA A 123 4.41 11.27 -2.80
N PHE A 124 3.78 11.56 -3.94
CA PHE A 124 4.39 11.27 -5.23
C PHE A 124 5.58 12.21 -5.43
N THR A 125 6.68 11.69 -5.93
CA THR A 125 7.92 12.46 -6.15
C THR A 125 8.36 12.39 -7.61
N SER A 126 9.01 13.46 -8.08
CA SER A 126 9.63 13.46 -9.40
C SER A 126 10.96 12.67 -9.38
N ALA A 127 11.33 12.13 -10.53
CA ALA A 127 12.60 11.44 -10.75
C ALA A 127 13.34 12.04 -11.94
N THR A 128 14.66 11.86 -11.99
CA THR A 128 15.38 12.14 -13.24
C THR A 128 15.03 11.09 -14.30
N ARG A 129 15.30 11.41 -15.57
CA ARG A 129 15.04 10.45 -16.67
C ARG A 129 15.83 9.14 -16.49
N GLU A 130 17.05 9.22 -15.99
CA GLU A 130 17.89 8.04 -15.71
C GLU A 130 17.31 7.20 -14.55
N GLN A 131 16.83 7.86 -13.50
CA GLN A 131 16.17 7.20 -12.38
C GLN A 131 14.88 6.53 -12.82
N MET A 132 14.07 7.21 -13.65
CA MET A 132 12.85 6.65 -14.22
C MET A 132 13.15 5.37 -15.02
N PHE A 133 14.17 5.37 -15.89
CA PHE A 133 14.58 4.17 -16.64
C PHE A 133 15.15 3.06 -15.75
N SER A 134 15.61 3.39 -14.55
CA SER A 134 16.03 2.41 -13.54
C SER A 134 14.86 1.81 -12.73
N GLY A 135 13.61 2.15 -13.08
CA GLY A 135 12.41 1.66 -12.40
C GLY A 135 11.96 2.49 -11.21
N ILE A 136 12.67 3.58 -10.86
CA ILE A 136 12.20 4.55 -9.87
C ILE A 136 11.01 5.29 -10.47
N ASN A 137 9.95 5.49 -9.68
CA ASN A 137 8.68 6.03 -10.14
C ASN A 137 7.92 5.15 -11.13
N SER A 138 8.02 3.82 -10.97
CA SER A 138 7.08 2.92 -11.59
C SER A 138 5.71 3.06 -10.94
N ILE A 139 4.69 3.23 -11.77
CA ILE A 139 3.28 3.26 -11.35
C ILE A 139 2.50 2.16 -12.05
N ILE A 140 1.38 1.80 -11.47
CA ILE A 140 0.42 0.88 -12.08
C ILE A 140 -0.98 1.49 -12.02
N ILE A 141 -1.67 1.44 -13.14
CA ILE A 141 -3.08 1.80 -13.23
C ILE A 141 -3.79 0.59 -13.82
N ASP A 142 -4.75 0.05 -13.09
CA ASP A 142 -5.40 -1.24 -13.42
C ASP A 142 -4.33 -2.35 -13.60
N ASP A 143 -4.05 -2.79 -14.83
CA ASP A 143 -3.03 -3.79 -15.16
C ASP A 143 -1.88 -3.25 -16.01
N GLU A 144 -1.86 -1.96 -16.31
CA GLU A 144 -0.81 -1.32 -17.09
C GLU A 144 0.31 -0.80 -16.19
N TYR A 145 1.53 -1.26 -16.44
CA TYR A 145 2.75 -0.71 -15.83
C TYR A 145 3.25 0.47 -16.65
N MET A 146 3.55 1.55 -15.96
CA MET A 146 4.08 2.77 -16.54
C MET A 146 5.26 3.29 -15.74
N LEU A 147 6.10 4.09 -16.38
CA LEU A 147 7.07 4.94 -15.69
C LEU A 147 6.57 6.38 -15.75
N MET A 148 6.82 7.13 -14.68
CA MET A 148 6.43 8.53 -14.54
C MET A 148 7.67 9.34 -14.14
N GLN A 149 7.89 10.49 -14.80
CA GLN A 149 9.01 11.36 -14.47
C GLN A 149 8.63 12.41 -13.45
N ASN A 150 7.56 13.16 -13.70
CA ASN A 150 7.22 14.31 -12.90
C ASN A 150 5.97 14.10 -12.07
N ALA A 151 6.02 14.60 -10.84
CA ALA A 151 4.89 14.70 -9.95
C ALA A 151 4.94 16.05 -9.25
N SER A 152 3.87 16.81 -9.31
CA SER A 152 3.74 18.11 -8.67
C SER A 152 2.45 18.19 -7.87
N LEU A 153 2.54 18.73 -6.65
CA LEU A 153 1.38 18.98 -5.81
C LEU A 153 0.65 20.21 -6.36
N LYS A 154 -0.56 20.01 -6.88
CA LYS A 154 -1.41 21.05 -7.44
C LYS A 154 -2.20 21.78 -6.35
N ASP A 155 -2.74 21.03 -5.42
CA ASP A 155 -3.46 21.52 -4.23
C ASP A 155 -3.32 20.50 -3.08
N ALA A 156 -3.97 20.74 -1.95
CA ALA A 156 -3.83 19.90 -0.75
C ALA A 156 -4.09 18.40 -0.98
N ASN A 157 -4.90 18.05 -2.00
CA ASN A 157 -5.36 16.68 -2.24
C ASN A 157 -5.16 16.23 -3.68
N THR A 158 -4.51 17.01 -4.53
CA THR A 158 -4.35 16.70 -5.94
C THR A 158 -2.88 16.75 -6.34
N TYR A 159 -2.39 15.68 -6.94
CA TYR A 159 -1.13 15.68 -7.68
C TYR A 159 -1.40 15.72 -9.18
N THR A 160 -0.57 16.47 -9.89
CA THR A 160 -0.45 16.38 -11.34
C THR A 160 0.78 15.52 -11.65
N LEU A 161 0.58 14.46 -12.41
CA LEU A 161 1.63 13.55 -12.89
C LEU A 161 1.83 13.76 -14.38
N SER A 162 3.09 13.73 -14.85
CA SER A 162 3.42 13.91 -16.28
C SER A 162 4.66 13.12 -16.71
N ASP A 163 4.93 13.16 -18.01
CA ASP A 163 6.08 12.51 -18.66
C ASP A 163 6.08 11.00 -18.44
N PHE A 164 5.10 10.34 -19.02
CA PHE A 164 4.89 8.90 -18.88
C PHE A 164 5.60 8.09 -19.98
N ILE A 165 6.05 6.90 -19.63
CA ILE A 165 6.34 5.83 -20.58
C ILE A 165 5.38 4.68 -20.29
N ARG A 166 4.46 4.47 -21.20
CA ARG A 166 3.36 3.52 -21.06
C ARG A 166 3.75 2.10 -21.52
N GLY A 167 2.88 1.14 -21.22
CA GLY A 167 2.99 -0.23 -21.72
C GLY A 167 4.28 -0.95 -21.27
N ARG A 168 4.80 -0.62 -20.07
CA ARG A 168 6.04 -1.22 -19.59
C ARG A 168 5.85 -2.66 -19.16
N HIS A 169 6.97 -3.39 -19.12
CA HIS A 169 6.99 -4.79 -18.66
C HIS A 169 5.99 -5.69 -19.39
N GLY A 170 5.76 -5.46 -20.71
CA GLY A 170 4.85 -6.25 -21.54
C GLY A 170 3.38 -6.11 -21.21
N THR A 171 3.00 -5.01 -20.58
CA THR A 171 1.58 -4.66 -20.45
C THR A 171 1.13 -3.87 -21.65
N GLU A 172 -0.15 -4.02 -22.02
CA GLU A 172 -0.76 -3.28 -23.11
C GLU A 172 -1.20 -1.89 -22.63
N THR A 173 -1.02 -0.89 -23.49
CA THR A 173 -1.60 0.43 -23.27
C THR A 173 -3.12 0.36 -23.46
N LYS A 174 -3.86 0.92 -22.52
CA LYS A 174 -5.32 0.96 -22.57
C LYS A 174 -5.86 2.27 -22.03
N THR A 175 -7.11 2.56 -22.33
CA THR A 175 -7.83 3.66 -21.70
C THR A 175 -8.09 3.34 -20.24
N HIS A 176 -7.76 4.28 -19.35
CA HIS A 176 -8.07 4.24 -17.94
C HIS A 176 -9.15 5.29 -17.63
N ILE A 177 -10.25 4.84 -17.07
CA ILE A 177 -11.39 5.72 -16.77
C ILE A 177 -11.11 6.60 -15.53
N ALA A 178 -11.82 7.69 -15.40
CA ALA A 178 -11.84 8.47 -14.16
C ALA A 178 -12.25 7.56 -12.98
N GLY A 179 -11.53 7.67 -11.85
CA GLY A 179 -11.69 6.80 -10.69
C GLY A 179 -10.80 5.56 -10.69
N SER A 180 -10.08 5.23 -11.78
CA SER A 180 -9.07 4.16 -11.75
C SER A 180 -7.99 4.48 -10.72
N THR A 181 -7.56 3.46 -9.97
CA THR A 181 -6.55 3.61 -8.93
C THR A 181 -5.16 3.66 -9.53
N VAL A 182 -4.38 4.64 -9.09
CA VAL A 182 -2.97 4.85 -9.45
C VAL A 182 -2.11 4.46 -8.25
N TYR A 183 -1.36 3.37 -8.34
CA TYR A 183 -0.42 2.92 -7.31
C TYR A 183 1.00 3.26 -7.70
N HIS A 184 1.79 3.74 -6.74
CA HIS A 184 3.22 3.95 -6.90
C HIS A 184 3.99 2.73 -6.36
N LEU A 185 4.80 2.09 -7.19
CA LEU A 185 5.41 0.80 -6.87
C LEU A 185 6.72 0.88 -6.06
N HIS A 186 7.30 2.07 -5.89
CA HIS A 186 8.61 2.20 -5.24
C HIS A 186 8.60 1.90 -3.74
N THR A 187 7.47 2.11 -3.07
CA THR A 187 7.34 2.01 -1.59
C THR A 187 6.30 0.99 -1.16
N VAL A 188 6.08 -0.03 -1.98
CA VAL A 188 5.15 -1.12 -1.66
C VAL A 188 5.86 -2.27 -0.96
N ASP A 189 5.14 -2.97 -0.10
CA ASP A 189 5.63 -4.21 0.47
C ASP A 189 5.55 -5.33 -0.56
N ASN A 190 6.57 -6.18 -0.56
CA ASN A 190 6.65 -7.33 -1.44
C ASN A 190 6.78 -8.62 -0.62
N PHE A 191 6.18 -9.69 -1.12
CA PHE A 191 6.36 -11.02 -0.59
C PHE A 191 6.68 -12.02 -1.70
N THR A 192 7.23 -13.17 -1.32
CA THR A 192 7.60 -14.21 -2.30
C THR A 192 6.74 -15.44 -2.13
N ILE A 193 6.38 -16.08 -3.23
CA ILE A 193 5.69 -17.36 -3.25
C ILE A 193 6.50 -18.41 -4.01
N GLN A 194 6.16 -19.68 -3.79
CA GLN A 194 6.85 -20.79 -4.45
C GLN A 194 6.47 -20.87 -5.94
N LYS A 195 7.44 -21.17 -6.79
CA LYS A 195 7.23 -21.38 -8.24
C LYS A 195 6.12 -22.40 -8.57
N GLY A 196 5.94 -23.39 -7.71
CA GLY A 196 4.87 -24.39 -7.88
C GLY A 196 3.45 -23.84 -7.81
N LYS A 197 3.29 -22.57 -7.43
CA LYS A 197 1.98 -21.89 -7.44
C LYS A 197 1.64 -21.25 -8.78
N ILE A 198 2.54 -21.22 -9.75
CA ILE A 198 2.24 -20.69 -11.09
C ILE A 198 1.08 -21.48 -11.70
N GLY A 199 0.09 -20.76 -12.21
CA GLY A 199 -1.14 -21.31 -12.78
C GLY A 199 -2.27 -21.54 -11.77
N THR A 200 -2.00 -21.40 -10.45
CA THR A 200 -3.04 -21.49 -9.40
C THR A 200 -3.67 -20.12 -9.14
N THR A 201 -4.88 -20.13 -8.61
CA THR A 201 -5.54 -18.94 -8.07
C THR A 201 -5.34 -18.92 -6.55
N LEU A 202 -4.91 -17.79 -6.05
CA LEU A 202 -4.75 -17.51 -4.62
C LEU A 202 -5.78 -16.46 -4.21
N PHE A 203 -6.20 -16.50 -2.96
CA PHE A 203 -7.17 -15.57 -2.41
C PHE A 203 -6.50 -14.73 -1.33
N PHE A 204 -6.74 -13.43 -1.32
CA PHE A 204 -6.12 -12.50 -0.40
C PHE A 204 -7.14 -11.62 0.29
N LYS A 205 -6.90 -11.29 1.56
CA LYS A 205 -7.68 -10.31 2.32
C LYS A 205 -6.74 -9.30 2.96
N ALA A 206 -7.01 -8.01 2.79
CA ALA A 206 -6.28 -6.91 3.42
C ALA A 206 -7.08 -6.42 4.62
N VAL A 207 -6.67 -6.79 5.82
CA VAL A 207 -7.32 -6.42 7.08
C VAL A 207 -6.70 -5.14 7.61
N PRO A 208 -7.40 -3.99 7.61
CA PRO A 208 -6.85 -2.72 8.08
C PRO A 208 -6.61 -2.73 9.60
N ILE A 209 -5.52 -2.07 9.98
CA ILE A 209 -5.06 -1.94 11.37
C ILE A 209 -4.95 -0.47 11.73
N ASN A 210 -5.40 -0.08 12.92
CA ASN A 210 -5.22 1.27 13.45
C ASN A 210 -3.98 1.40 14.35
N TYR A 211 -3.69 2.63 14.79
CA TYR A 211 -2.54 2.93 15.67
C TYR A 211 -2.60 2.24 17.06
N LEU A 212 -3.77 1.72 17.48
CA LEU A 212 -3.93 0.91 18.69
C LEU A 212 -3.77 -0.59 18.43
N ASN A 213 -3.40 -0.96 17.22
CA ASN A 213 -3.32 -2.35 16.74
C ASN A 213 -4.68 -3.10 16.78
N ASN A 214 -5.78 -2.37 16.68
CA ASN A 214 -7.10 -2.97 16.49
C ASN A 214 -7.33 -3.19 14.98
N ALA A 215 -7.93 -4.31 14.65
CA ALA A 215 -8.24 -4.75 13.30
C ALA A 215 -9.75 -4.79 13.06
N VAL A 216 -10.14 -4.67 11.80
CA VAL A 216 -11.47 -5.08 11.33
C VAL A 216 -11.55 -6.62 11.42
N ASP A 217 -12.74 -7.16 11.67
CA ASP A 217 -12.90 -8.63 11.62
C ASP A 217 -12.61 -9.15 10.21
N ILE A 218 -11.80 -10.18 10.10
CA ILE A 218 -11.42 -10.77 8.80
C ILE A 218 -12.63 -11.26 8.00
N SER A 219 -13.74 -11.61 8.68
CA SER A 219 -15.00 -12.01 8.03
C SER A 219 -15.68 -10.85 7.29
N ASP A 220 -15.43 -9.60 7.72
CA ASP A 220 -16.00 -8.39 7.12
C ASP A 220 -15.17 -7.89 5.93
N VAL A 221 -14.00 -8.49 5.68
CA VAL A 221 -13.12 -8.12 4.56
C VAL A 221 -13.38 -9.01 3.37
N GLU A 222 -13.69 -8.40 2.23
CA GLU A 222 -13.84 -9.09 0.97
C GLU A 222 -12.49 -9.63 0.46
N ALA A 223 -12.50 -10.85 -0.07
CA ALA A 223 -11.31 -11.45 -0.65
C ALA A 223 -11.18 -11.06 -2.12
N ILE A 224 -9.94 -10.78 -2.54
CA ILE A 224 -9.61 -10.72 -3.97
C ILE A 224 -8.98 -12.03 -4.43
N GLU A 225 -9.20 -12.35 -5.70
CA GLU A 225 -8.59 -13.48 -6.37
C GLU A 225 -7.42 -13.02 -7.23
N HIS A 226 -6.29 -13.71 -7.12
CA HIS A 226 -5.14 -13.46 -7.99
C HIS A 226 -4.68 -14.77 -8.64
N ARG A 227 -4.70 -14.82 -9.96
CA ARG A 227 -4.14 -15.93 -10.73
C ARG A 227 -2.66 -15.71 -10.97
N VAL A 228 -1.85 -16.59 -10.45
CA VAL A 228 -0.39 -16.52 -10.55
C VAL A 228 0.06 -16.85 -11.98
N LEU A 229 0.63 -15.89 -12.70
CA LEU A 229 1.05 -16.03 -14.10
C LEU A 229 2.53 -16.32 -14.28
N GLY A 230 3.34 -16.04 -13.26
CA GLY A 230 4.79 -16.23 -13.28
C GLY A 230 5.53 -15.13 -14.05
N ARG A 231 5.02 -13.89 -14.03
CA ARG A 231 5.64 -12.74 -14.71
C ARG A 231 7.09 -12.49 -14.27
N SER A 232 7.41 -12.72 -13.00
CA SER A 232 8.77 -12.61 -12.46
C SER A 232 9.83 -13.50 -13.14
N PHE A 233 9.40 -14.47 -13.97
CA PHE A 233 10.27 -15.38 -14.71
C PHE A 233 10.27 -15.17 -16.22
N ARG A 234 9.50 -14.20 -16.70
CA ARG A 234 9.38 -13.93 -18.13
C ARG A 234 10.08 -12.61 -18.43
N PRO A 235 11.31 -12.64 -19.00
CA PRO A 235 11.91 -11.44 -19.54
C PRO A 235 11.00 -10.92 -20.66
N HIS A 236 10.92 -9.60 -20.79
CA HIS A 236 10.12 -8.99 -21.85
C HIS A 236 10.67 -9.32 -23.22
N PRO A 237 9.79 -9.51 -24.23
CA PRO A 237 10.22 -9.37 -25.60
C PRO A 237 10.76 -7.95 -25.77
N PRO A 238 11.88 -7.78 -26.53
CA PRO A 238 12.37 -6.45 -26.84
C PRO A 238 11.22 -5.66 -27.47
N SER A 239 11.01 -4.42 -26.98
CA SER A 239 10.04 -3.51 -27.56
C SER A 239 10.40 -3.29 -29.02
N SER A 240 9.50 -3.65 -29.91
CA SER A 240 9.57 -3.40 -31.35
C SER A 240 9.49 -1.90 -31.62
#